data_a29e66ffca42f0ad2ac09bd3bd0be5e4
#
_entry.id   a29e66ffca42f0ad2ac09bd3bd0be5e4
#
_cell.length_a   1.000
_cell.length_b   1.000
_cell.length_c   1.000
_cell.angle_alpha   90.00
_cell.angle_beta   90.00
_cell.angle_gamma   90.00
#
_symmetry.space_group_name_H-M   'P 1'
#
loop_
_entity.id
_entity.type
_entity.pdbx_description
1 polymer ?
#
loop_
_entity_poly.entity_id
_entity_poly.type
_entity_poly.pdbx_seq_one_letter_code
_entity_poly.pdbx_strand_id
1 'polypeptide(L)'
;MLIALFTILFLSGDPSWLLIDISATQDSIKLVMPKNDERKAAQGVLKKMEKATKAQNKVVGKSAKQLSKALADHDFEAGEIDRMWSEYHETRASFQMQLIDLRFELKEYVNREEWLEIFSDR
;
A
#
# COMPACT_ATOMS: atom_id res chain seq x y z
N MET A 1 0.50 9.36 10.55
CA MET A 1 -0.65 8.52 10.94
C MET A 1 -1.08 7.63 9.78
N LEU A 2 -1.58 6.44 10.08
CA LEU A 2 -2.01 5.49 9.05
C LEU A 2 -3.16 6.04 8.19
N ILE A 3 -4.04 6.85 8.79
CA ILE A 3 -5.15 7.50 8.07
C ILE A 3 -4.62 8.49 7.03
N ALA A 4 -3.61 9.29 7.40
CA ALA A 4 -2.98 10.22 6.46
C ALA A 4 -2.29 9.47 5.31
N LEU A 5 -1.68 8.32 5.61
CA LEU A 5 -1.09 7.41 4.65
C LEU A 5 -2.11 7.00 3.57
N PHE A 6 -3.25 6.49 4.00
CA PHE A 6 -4.31 6.07 3.07
C PHE A 6 -4.85 7.24 2.26
N THR A 7 -5.02 8.41 2.88
CA THR A 7 -5.50 9.60 2.20
C THR A 7 -4.55 10.00 1.06
N ILE A 8 -3.25 10.05 1.32
CA ILE A 8 -2.26 10.39 0.29
C ILE A 8 -2.21 9.31 -0.79
N LEU A 9 -2.29 8.04 -0.42
CA LEU A 9 -2.32 6.93 -1.36
C LEU A 9 -3.49 7.06 -2.34
N PHE A 10 -4.68 7.43 -1.85
CA PHE A 10 -5.85 7.64 -2.69
C PHE A 10 -5.69 8.83 -3.63
N LEU A 11 -4.97 9.87 -3.20
CA LEU A 11 -4.78 11.09 -4.01
C LEU A 11 -3.64 10.98 -5.02
N SER A 12 -2.48 10.44 -4.60
CA SER A 12 -1.28 10.42 -5.44
C SER A 12 -1.21 9.26 -6.42
N GLY A 13 -1.79 8.12 -6.08
CA GLY A 13 -1.71 6.91 -6.89
C GLY A 13 -0.35 6.22 -6.90
N ASP A 14 0.71 6.84 -6.38
CA ASP A 14 2.05 6.26 -6.28
C ASP A 14 2.28 5.72 -4.87
N PRO A 15 2.41 4.38 -4.71
CA PRO A 15 2.59 3.79 -3.39
C PRO A 15 4.05 3.71 -2.92
N SER A 16 5.01 4.24 -3.66
CA SER A 16 6.44 4.05 -3.35
C SER A 16 6.84 4.58 -1.97
N TRP A 17 6.30 5.72 -1.53
CA TRP A 17 6.58 6.30 -0.22
C TRP A 17 5.99 5.46 0.93
N LEU A 18 5.00 4.63 0.66
CA LEU A 18 4.39 3.74 1.65
C LEU A 18 5.40 2.72 2.20
N LEU A 19 6.39 2.33 1.40
CA LEU A 19 7.45 1.42 1.84
C LEU A 19 8.27 2.01 2.99
N ILE A 20 8.52 3.31 2.94
CA ILE A 20 9.25 4.04 4.00
C ILE A 20 8.42 4.01 5.29
N ASP A 21 7.15 4.25 5.19
CA ASP A 21 6.26 4.26 6.35
C ASP A 21 6.04 2.87 6.94
N ILE A 22 5.94 1.84 6.11
CA ILE A 22 5.87 0.45 6.56
C ILE A 22 7.12 0.09 7.35
N SER A 23 8.30 0.46 6.85
CA SER A 23 9.57 0.22 7.53
C SER A 23 9.62 0.92 8.89
N ALA A 24 9.20 2.18 8.95
CA ALA A 24 9.13 2.94 10.19
C ALA A 24 8.14 2.32 11.18
N THR A 25 7.02 1.80 10.69
CA THR A 25 6.03 1.11 11.53
C THR A 25 6.59 -0.20 12.09
N GLN A 26 7.34 -0.95 11.30
CA GLN A 26 8.04 -2.16 11.78
C GLN A 26 9.00 -1.84 12.91
N ASP A 27 9.76 -0.76 12.80
CA ASP A 27 10.68 -0.32 13.86
C ASP A 27 9.92 0.08 15.12
N SER A 28 8.81 0.80 14.97
CA SER A 28 7.95 1.19 16.11
C SER A 28 7.36 -0.02 16.83
N ILE A 29 6.93 -1.04 16.09
CA ILE A 29 6.42 -2.29 16.68
C ILE A 29 7.49 -2.96 17.53
N LYS A 30 8.73 -3.00 17.09
CA LYS A 30 9.84 -3.57 17.87
C LYS A 30 10.08 -2.82 19.18
N LEU A 31 9.84 -1.51 19.18
CA LEU A 31 10.05 -0.67 20.37
C LEU A 31 8.87 -0.74 21.33
N VAL A 32 7.65 -0.82 20.83
CA VAL A 32 6.41 -0.67 21.61
C VAL A 32 5.89 -2.03 22.10
N MET A 33 5.92 -3.05 21.26
CA MET A 33 5.34 -4.35 21.58
C MET A 33 6.36 -5.27 22.26
N PRO A 34 5.93 -6.02 23.30
CA PRO A 34 6.81 -7.01 23.92
C PRO A 34 7.13 -8.14 22.94
N LYS A 35 8.28 -8.77 23.13
CA LYS A 35 8.73 -9.87 22.27
C LYS A 35 7.91 -11.14 22.55
N ASN A 36 6.81 -11.30 21.82
CA ASN A 36 5.88 -12.43 21.94
C ASN A 36 5.29 -12.79 20.58
N ASP A 37 4.35 -13.74 20.58
CA ASP A 37 3.72 -14.21 19.34
C ASP A 37 2.89 -13.13 18.66
N GLU A 38 2.26 -12.23 19.41
CA GLU A 38 1.47 -11.12 18.87
C GLU A 38 2.34 -10.13 18.09
N ARG A 39 3.50 -9.78 18.64
CA ARG A 39 4.47 -8.94 17.93
C ARG A 39 4.93 -9.60 16.64
N LYS A 40 5.23 -10.89 16.68
CA LYS A 40 5.63 -11.64 15.51
C LYS A 40 4.53 -11.67 14.45
N ALA A 41 3.28 -11.86 14.86
CA ALA A 41 2.12 -11.82 13.97
C ALA A 41 1.95 -10.44 13.34
N ALA A 42 2.05 -9.37 14.14
CA ALA A 42 1.98 -8.00 13.66
C ALA A 42 3.07 -7.69 12.62
N GLN A 43 4.30 -8.11 12.90
CA GLN A 43 5.41 -7.98 11.95
C GLN A 43 5.15 -8.74 10.65
N GLY A 44 4.50 -9.91 10.74
CA GLY A 44 4.09 -10.69 9.57
C GLY A 44 3.08 -9.96 8.70
N VAL A 45 2.14 -9.25 9.31
CA VAL A 45 1.16 -8.42 8.58
C VAL A 45 1.87 -7.30 7.83
N LEU A 46 2.83 -6.62 8.47
CA LEU A 46 3.58 -5.55 7.81
C LEU A 46 4.43 -6.06 6.66
N LYS A 47 4.95 -7.28 6.75
CA LYS A 47 5.65 -7.91 5.63
C LYS A 47 4.71 -8.18 4.46
N LYS A 48 3.48 -8.56 4.73
CA LYS A 48 2.44 -8.71 3.68
C LYS A 48 2.14 -7.37 3.03
N MET A 49 2.02 -6.30 3.80
CA MET A 49 1.83 -4.94 3.27
C MET A 49 3.00 -4.52 2.39
N GLU A 50 4.23 -4.76 2.83
CA GLU A 50 5.43 -4.47 2.06
C GLU A 50 5.44 -5.21 0.73
N LYS A 51 5.15 -6.50 0.75
CA LYS A 51 5.10 -7.34 -0.45
C LYS A 51 4.03 -6.85 -1.43
N ALA A 52 2.84 -6.54 -0.92
CA ALA A 52 1.75 -6.01 -1.74
C ALA A 52 2.12 -4.67 -2.37
N THR A 53 2.77 -3.80 -1.61
CA THR A 53 3.21 -2.48 -2.08
C THR A 53 4.27 -2.59 -3.16
N LYS A 54 5.25 -3.47 -3.00
CA LYS A 54 6.28 -3.72 -4.02
C LYS A 54 5.67 -4.27 -5.31
N ALA A 55 4.71 -5.18 -5.19
CA ALA A 55 3.99 -5.71 -6.34
C ALA A 55 3.20 -4.61 -7.07
N GLN A 56 2.54 -3.74 -6.31
CA GLN A 56 1.79 -2.61 -6.89
C GLN A 56 2.73 -1.61 -7.57
N ASN A 57 3.90 -1.33 -7.01
CA ASN A 57 4.89 -0.46 -7.65
C ASN A 57 5.28 -0.98 -9.03
N LYS A 58 5.46 -2.28 -9.18
CA LYS A 58 5.77 -2.89 -10.49
C LYS A 58 4.61 -2.73 -11.47
N VAL A 59 3.37 -2.94 -11.00
CA VAL A 59 2.17 -2.78 -11.83
C VAL A 59 2.02 -1.33 -12.28
N VAL A 60 2.19 -0.37 -11.38
CA VAL A 60 2.12 1.07 -11.69
C VAL A 60 3.16 1.44 -12.74
N GLY A 61 4.41 1.02 -12.56
CA GLY A 61 5.49 1.30 -13.50
C GLY A 61 5.20 0.71 -14.89
N LYS A 62 4.76 -0.52 -14.95
CA LYS A 62 4.40 -1.21 -16.20
C LYS A 62 3.22 -0.53 -16.90
N SER A 63 2.18 -0.21 -16.15
CA SER A 63 0.97 0.43 -16.67
C SER A 63 1.26 1.82 -17.20
N ALA A 64 2.06 2.61 -16.48
CA ALA A 64 2.49 3.94 -16.91
C ALA A 64 3.28 3.87 -18.22
N LYS A 65 4.18 2.89 -18.35
CA LYS A 65 4.98 2.71 -19.56
C LYS A 65 4.12 2.31 -20.76
N GLN A 66 3.19 1.38 -20.55
CA GLN A 66 2.26 0.95 -21.60
C GLN A 66 1.35 2.09 -22.05
N LEU A 67 0.80 2.85 -21.11
CA LEU A 67 -0.08 3.98 -21.41
C LEU A 67 0.69 5.09 -22.15
N SER A 68 1.91 5.39 -21.73
CA SER A 68 2.77 6.36 -22.41
C SER A 68 3.01 5.98 -23.87
N LYS A 69 3.30 4.70 -24.13
CA LYS A 69 3.50 4.21 -25.50
C LYS A 69 2.22 4.32 -26.32
N ALA A 70 1.08 3.96 -25.72
CA ALA A 70 -0.21 4.05 -26.41
C ALA A 70 -0.57 5.49 -26.76
N LEU A 71 -0.34 6.44 -25.85
CA LEU A 71 -0.61 7.86 -26.09
C LEU A 71 0.31 8.48 -27.15
N ALA A 72 1.53 7.97 -27.27
CA ALA A 72 2.49 8.43 -28.26
C ALA A 72 2.24 7.85 -29.66
N ASP A 73 1.49 6.75 -29.75
CA ASP A 73 1.19 6.09 -31.03
C ASP A 73 -0.06 6.71 -31.67
N HIS A 74 0.14 7.39 -32.81
CA HIS A 74 -0.92 8.04 -33.56
C HIS A 74 -2.05 7.08 -33.94
N ASP A 75 -1.73 5.82 -34.22
CA ASP A 75 -2.69 4.83 -34.71
C ASP A 75 -3.36 4.01 -33.59
N PHE A 76 -3.04 4.31 -32.35
CA PHE A 76 -3.62 3.60 -31.20
C PHE A 76 -5.08 4.07 -30.97
N GLU A 77 -5.99 3.12 -30.88
CA GLU A 77 -7.41 3.43 -30.77
C GLU A 77 -7.82 3.92 -29.37
N ALA A 78 -8.72 4.91 -29.30
CA ALA A 78 -9.21 5.47 -28.06
C ALA A 78 -9.81 4.42 -27.12
N GLY A 79 -10.54 3.42 -27.67
CA GLY A 79 -11.15 2.34 -26.90
C GLY A 79 -10.11 1.49 -26.17
N GLU A 80 -8.95 1.25 -26.78
CA GLU A 80 -7.84 0.54 -26.15
C GLU A 80 -7.22 1.34 -25.00
N ILE A 81 -7.07 2.64 -25.16
CA ILE A 81 -6.56 3.53 -24.12
C ILE A 81 -7.53 3.54 -22.92
N ASP A 82 -8.83 3.65 -23.18
CA ASP A 82 -9.85 3.59 -22.13
C ASP A 82 -9.81 2.27 -21.38
N ARG A 83 -9.63 1.15 -22.07
CA ARG A 83 -9.50 -0.17 -21.47
C ARG A 83 -8.27 -0.25 -20.55
N MET A 84 -7.12 0.22 -21.03
CA MET A 84 -5.87 0.24 -20.25
C MET A 84 -6.02 1.09 -18.99
N TRP A 85 -6.67 2.23 -19.10
CA TRP A 85 -6.93 3.11 -17.97
C TRP A 85 -7.86 2.47 -16.94
N SER A 86 -8.93 1.82 -17.41
CA SER A 86 -9.87 1.10 -16.54
C SER A 86 -9.20 -0.05 -15.80
N GLU A 87 -8.38 -0.83 -16.48
CA GLU A 87 -7.61 -1.93 -15.86
C GLU A 87 -6.64 -1.40 -14.79
N TYR A 88 -6.00 -0.27 -15.05
CA TYR A 88 -5.13 0.36 -14.07
C TYR A 88 -5.91 0.77 -12.81
N HIS A 89 -7.08 1.38 -12.97
CA HIS A 89 -7.92 1.77 -11.84
C HIS A 89 -8.43 0.56 -11.04
N GLU A 90 -8.79 -0.52 -11.69
CA GLU A 90 -9.20 -1.75 -11.01
C GLU A 90 -8.06 -2.34 -10.19
N THR A 91 -6.87 -2.39 -10.75
CA THR A 91 -5.68 -2.87 -10.03
C THR A 91 -5.39 -2.01 -8.81
N ARG A 92 -5.51 -0.70 -8.95
CA ARG A 92 -5.32 0.25 -7.86
C ARG A 92 -6.35 0.05 -6.75
N ALA A 93 -7.62 -0.11 -7.12
CA ALA A 93 -8.71 -0.35 -6.17
C ALA A 93 -8.50 -1.66 -5.40
N SER A 94 -8.09 -2.73 -6.09
CA SER A 94 -7.78 -4.01 -5.46
C SER A 94 -6.64 -3.89 -4.45
N PHE A 95 -5.59 -3.15 -4.78
CA PHE A 95 -4.46 -2.90 -3.88
C PHE A 95 -4.93 -2.13 -2.63
N GLN A 96 -5.73 -1.09 -2.81
CA GLN A 96 -6.26 -0.31 -1.70
C GLN A 96 -7.10 -1.16 -0.76
N MET A 97 -7.97 -2.02 -1.30
CA MET A 97 -8.78 -2.95 -0.49
C MET A 97 -7.91 -3.94 0.25
N GLN A 98 -6.86 -4.45 -0.38
CA GLN A 98 -5.90 -5.36 0.25
C GLN A 98 -5.21 -4.69 1.45
N LEU A 99 -4.80 -3.42 1.32
CA LEU A 99 -4.20 -2.67 2.42
C LEU A 99 -5.19 -2.46 3.56
N ILE A 100 -6.44 -2.17 3.24
CA ILE A 100 -7.49 -2.01 4.26
C ILE A 100 -7.70 -3.32 5.03
N ASP A 101 -7.78 -4.44 4.34
CA ASP A 101 -7.92 -5.76 4.96
C ASP A 101 -6.73 -6.08 5.87
N LEU A 102 -5.51 -5.78 5.41
CA LEU A 102 -4.30 -5.98 6.20
C LEU A 102 -4.26 -5.07 7.43
N ARG A 103 -4.80 -3.86 7.33
CA ARG A 103 -4.94 -2.97 8.48
C ARG A 103 -5.85 -3.58 9.55
N PHE A 104 -6.97 -4.16 9.17
CA PHE A 104 -7.86 -4.83 10.10
C PHE A 104 -7.21 -6.08 10.70
N GLU A 105 -6.44 -6.83 9.92
CA GLU A 105 -5.67 -7.96 10.42
C GLU A 105 -4.64 -7.51 11.46
N LEU A 106 -3.91 -6.42 11.18
CA LEU A 106 -2.93 -5.84 12.11
C LEU A 106 -3.60 -5.46 13.44
N LYS A 107 -4.79 -4.89 13.38
CA LYS A 107 -5.55 -4.46 14.54
C LYS A 107 -5.88 -5.63 15.50
N GLU A 108 -5.94 -6.86 15.00
CA GLU A 108 -6.19 -8.04 15.82
C GLU A 108 -5.02 -8.36 16.75
N TYR A 109 -3.80 -7.97 16.38
CA TYR A 109 -2.58 -8.30 17.13
C TYR A 109 -2.04 -7.13 17.96
N VAL A 110 -2.51 -5.93 17.71
CA VAL A 110 -2.04 -4.71 18.36
C VAL A 110 -3.19 -4.13 19.18
N ASN A 111 -3.00 -4.00 20.50
CA ASN A 111 -4.04 -3.43 21.35
C ASN A 111 -4.14 -1.91 21.14
N ARG A 112 -5.19 -1.30 21.70
CA ARG A 112 -5.46 0.12 21.50
C ARG A 112 -4.33 1.02 21.97
N GLU A 113 -3.75 0.73 23.12
CA GLU A 113 -2.66 1.52 23.70
C GLU A 113 -1.40 1.45 22.85
N GLU A 114 -1.03 0.24 22.46
CA GLU A 114 0.10 0.00 21.55
C GLU A 114 -0.14 0.68 20.20
N TRP A 115 -1.35 0.60 19.67
CA TRP A 115 -1.72 1.23 18.41
C TRP A 115 -1.51 2.73 18.45
N LEU A 116 -2.01 3.38 19.51
CA LEU A 116 -1.85 4.82 19.69
C LEU A 116 -0.38 5.21 19.80
N GLU A 117 0.43 4.43 20.51
CA GLU A 117 1.85 4.69 20.68
C GLU A 117 2.63 4.50 19.36
N ILE A 118 2.31 3.44 18.60
CA ILE A 118 2.96 3.17 17.31
C ILE A 118 2.67 4.29 16.30
N PHE A 119 1.46 4.80 16.27
CA PHE A 119 1.00 5.73 15.23
C PHE A 119 0.88 7.19 15.70
N SER A 120 1.18 7.51 16.95
CA SER A 120 0.96 8.85 17.51
C SER A 120 1.87 9.93 16.91
N ASP A 121 3.07 9.56 16.48
CA ASP A 121 4.09 10.50 16.02
C ASP A 121 4.11 10.68 14.49
N ARG A 122 3.04 10.32 13.81
CA ARG A 122 3.00 10.34 12.34
C ARG A 122 1.93 11.22 11.76
#